data_334c8bc006d8bf0cbe973297c6beeeca
#
_entry.id   334c8bc006d8bf0cbe973297c6beeeca
#
_cell.length_a   1.000
_cell.length_b   1.000
_cell.length_c   1.000
_cell.angle_alpha   90.00
_cell.angle_beta   90.00
_cell.angle_gamma   90.00
#
_symmetry.space_group_name_H-M   'P 1'
#
loop_
_entity.id
_entity.type
_entity.pdbx_description
1 polymer ?
#
loop_
_entity_poly.entity_id
_entity_poly.type
_entity_poly.pdbx_seq_one_letter_code
_entity_poly.pdbx_strand_id
1 'polypeptide(L)' 'MKEETFFVDSMAVDEKYRGKGIGHAFFDFLKKLRNQKGYDGIELQVNAENKAAYKMYLDYGFTEKSINMELLSN' A
#
# COMPACT_ATOMS: atom_id res chain seq x y z
N MET A 1 -20.60 -7.42 10.32
CA MET A 1 -20.30 -7.51 8.90
C MET A 1 -18.80 -7.59 8.67
N LYS A 2 -18.38 -8.50 7.84
CA LYS A 2 -16.96 -8.72 7.61
C LYS A 2 -16.40 -7.74 6.58
N GLU A 3 -15.36 -7.02 6.97
CA GLU A 3 -14.71 -6.09 6.08
C GLU A 3 -13.76 -6.83 5.13
N GLU A 4 -13.86 -6.55 3.85
CA GLU A 4 -13.00 -7.15 2.85
C GLU A 4 -12.09 -6.09 2.25
N THR A 5 -10.79 -6.31 2.31
CA THR A 5 -9.81 -5.39 1.74
C THR A 5 -9.04 -6.07 0.62
N PHE A 6 -8.63 -5.26 -0.34
CA PHE A 6 -7.78 -5.69 -1.44
C PHE A 6 -6.33 -5.49 -1.03
N PHE A 7 -5.59 -6.59 -0.89
CA PHE A 7 -4.22 -6.53 -0.40
C PHE A 7 -3.25 -6.41 -1.56
N VAL A 8 -2.38 -5.41 -1.49
CA VAL A 8 -1.41 -5.12 -2.54
C VAL A 8 0.00 -5.38 -2.05
N ASP A 9 0.82 -6.02 -2.89
CA ASP A 9 2.22 -6.24 -2.60
C ASP A 9 2.99 -4.95 -2.86
N SER A 10 3.38 -4.26 -1.78
CA SER A 10 4.07 -2.99 -1.89
C SER A 10 5.44 -3.10 -2.54
N MET A 11 6.08 -4.27 -2.43
CA MET A 11 7.37 -4.47 -3.08
C MET A 11 7.23 -4.44 -4.60
N ALA A 12 6.17 -5.04 -5.12
CA ALA A 12 5.92 -5.02 -6.55
C ALA A 12 5.65 -3.59 -7.04
N VAL A 13 4.91 -2.82 -6.24
CA VAL A 13 4.65 -1.42 -6.58
C VAL A 13 5.94 -0.62 -6.63
N ASP A 14 6.76 -0.77 -5.59
CA ASP A 14 8.01 -0.03 -5.48
C ASP A 14 8.95 -0.34 -6.66
N GLU A 15 9.09 -1.63 -6.96
CA GLU A 15 9.96 -2.07 -8.04
C GLU A 15 9.54 -1.55 -9.40
N LYS A 16 8.25 -1.62 -9.67
CA LYS A 16 7.70 -1.30 -10.98
C LYS A 16 7.59 0.20 -11.24
N TYR A 17 7.33 0.97 -10.20
CA TYR A 17 6.95 2.37 -10.37
C TYR A 17 7.89 3.35 -9.68
N ARG A 18 8.98 2.87 -9.17
CA ARG A 18 9.93 3.72 -8.46
C ARG A 18 10.47 4.83 -9.35
N GLY A 19 10.42 6.06 -8.84
CA GLY A 19 11.03 7.20 -9.48
C GLY A 19 10.42 7.65 -10.80
N LYS A 20 9.29 7.08 -11.18
CA LYS A 20 8.65 7.41 -12.46
C LYS A 20 7.41 8.26 -12.33
N GLY A 21 7.03 8.61 -11.11
CA GLY A 21 5.88 9.48 -10.90
C GLY A 21 4.54 8.88 -11.33
N ILE A 22 4.48 7.58 -11.51
CA ILE A 22 3.26 6.92 -11.98
C ILE A 22 2.51 6.19 -10.87
N GLY A 23 2.98 6.36 -9.63
CA GLY A 23 2.33 5.72 -8.49
C GLY A 23 0.88 6.13 -8.32
N HIS A 24 0.59 7.42 -8.54
CA HIS A 24 -0.79 7.90 -8.40
C HIS A 24 -1.71 7.26 -9.42
N ALA A 25 -1.27 7.12 -10.66
CA ALA A 25 -2.07 6.47 -11.69
C ALA A 25 -2.35 5.01 -11.35
N PHE A 26 -1.35 4.34 -10.80
CA PHE A 26 -1.50 2.95 -10.38
C PHE A 26 -2.53 2.82 -9.26
N PHE A 27 -2.46 3.70 -8.27
CA PHE A 27 -3.41 3.66 -7.16
C PHE A 27 -4.82 4.05 -7.60
N ASP A 28 -4.93 4.96 -8.57
CA ASP A 28 -6.24 5.28 -9.14
C ASP A 28 -6.85 4.07 -9.80
N PHE A 29 -6.04 3.29 -10.51
CA PHE A 29 -6.49 2.04 -11.10
C PHE A 29 -6.95 1.05 -10.03
N LEU A 30 -6.19 0.95 -8.93
CA LEU A 30 -6.56 0.07 -7.83
C LEU A 30 -7.88 0.48 -7.19
N LYS A 31 -8.12 1.78 -7.07
CA LYS A 31 -9.39 2.28 -6.52
C LYS A 31 -10.56 1.89 -7.41
N LYS A 32 -10.39 1.97 -8.72
CA LYS A 32 -11.41 1.53 -9.64
C LYS A 32 -11.67 0.03 -9.50
N LEU A 33 -10.59 -0.74 -9.40
CA LEU A 33 -10.69 -2.18 -9.24
C LEU A 33 -11.40 -2.53 -7.93
N ARG A 34 -11.07 -1.83 -6.85
CA ARG A 34 -11.72 -2.03 -5.57
C ARG A 34 -13.23 -1.82 -5.70
N ASN A 35 -13.63 -0.74 -6.36
CA ASN A 35 -15.05 -0.42 -6.53
C ASN A 35 -15.76 -1.45 -7.38
N GLN A 36 -15.14 -1.91 -8.46
CA GLN A 36 -15.72 -2.92 -9.34
C GLN A 36 -15.90 -4.26 -8.65
N LYS A 37 -14.95 -4.62 -7.78
CA LYS A 37 -14.97 -5.90 -7.10
C LYS A 37 -15.75 -5.86 -5.79
N GLY A 38 -16.13 -4.68 -5.33
CA GLY A 38 -16.88 -4.54 -4.09
C GLY A 38 -16.06 -4.65 -2.82
N TYR A 39 -14.75 -4.41 -2.92
CA TYR A 39 -13.91 -4.39 -1.72
C TYR A 39 -14.12 -3.11 -0.92
N ASP A 40 -13.95 -3.21 0.40
CA ASP A 40 -14.13 -2.07 1.30
C ASP A 40 -12.95 -1.14 1.30
N GLY A 41 -11.76 -1.63 0.96
CA GLY A 41 -10.57 -0.80 0.94
C GLY A 41 -9.39 -1.48 0.30
N ILE A 42 -8.28 -0.76 0.29
CA ILE A 42 -7.00 -1.26 -0.22
C ILE A 42 -6.03 -1.28 0.93
N GLU A 43 -5.30 -2.38 1.07
CA GLU A 43 -4.37 -2.57 2.17
C GLU A 43 -3.01 -2.99 1.63
N LEU A 44 -1.93 -2.46 2.22
CA LEU A 44 -0.59 -2.86 1.85
C LEU A 44 0.32 -2.80 3.07
N GLN A 45 1.48 -3.41 2.94
CA GLN A 45 2.52 -3.33 3.95
C GLN A 45 3.72 -2.62 3.35
N VAL A 46 4.39 -1.82 4.16
CA VAL A 46 5.60 -1.13 3.75
C VAL A 46 6.68 -1.36 4.80
N ASN A 47 7.90 -1.62 4.34
CA ASN A 47 9.03 -1.81 5.24
C ASN A 47 9.36 -0.49 5.92
N ALA A 48 9.60 -0.53 7.24
CA ALA A 48 9.88 0.68 8.02
C ALA A 48 11.10 1.45 7.50
N GLU A 49 12.03 0.76 6.87
CA GLU A 49 13.22 1.39 6.33
C GLU A 49 12.97 2.07 4.99
N ASN A 50 11.89 1.73 4.31
CA ASN A 50 11.55 2.30 3.01
C ASN A 50 10.75 3.58 3.20
N LYS A 51 11.43 4.62 3.64
CA LYS A 51 10.78 5.88 4.02
C LYS A 51 10.20 6.61 2.82
N ALA A 52 10.81 6.47 1.66
CA ALA A 52 10.30 7.12 0.45
C ALA A 52 8.96 6.53 0.05
N ALA A 53 8.84 5.21 0.08
CA ALA A 53 7.57 4.55 -0.23
C ALA A 53 6.50 4.90 0.81
N TYR A 54 6.87 4.90 2.08
CA TYR A 54 5.96 5.25 3.16
C TYR A 54 5.37 6.64 2.95
N LYS A 55 6.23 7.61 2.63
CA LYS A 55 5.77 8.97 2.38
C LYS A 55 4.85 9.04 1.17
N MET A 56 5.18 8.31 0.11
CA MET A 56 4.35 8.26 -1.08
C MET A 56 2.95 7.75 -0.76
N TYR A 57 2.85 6.71 0.04
CA TYR A 57 1.55 6.16 0.41
C TYR A 57 0.75 7.15 1.26
N LEU A 58 1.40 7.81 2.21
CA LEU A 58 0.73 8.83 3.03
C LEU A 58 0.25 9.98 2.16
N ASP A 59 1.09 10.44 1.24
CA ASP A 59 0.73 11.56 0.36
C ASP A 59 -0.48 11.21 -0.51
N TYR A 60 -0.59 9.96 -0.91
CA TYR A 60 -1.73 9.52 -1.70
C TYR A 60 -3.01 9.46 -0.89
N GLY A 61 -2.92 9.17 0.39
CA GLY A 61 -4.09 9.09 1.24
C GLY A 61 -4.18 7.83 2.11
N PHE A 62 -3.17 6.98 2.05
CA PHE A 62 -3.12 5.83 2.95
C PHE A 62 -2.87 6.28 4.37
N THR A 63 -3.40 5.53 5.33
CA THR A 63 -3.16 5.77 6.75
C THR A 63 -2.61 4.49 7.38
N GLU A 64 -1.88 4.65 8.46
CA GLU A 64 -1.35 3.50 9.18
C GLU A 64 -2.49 2.73 9.83
N LYS A 65 -2.48 1.42 9.63
CA LYS A 65 -3.48 0.54 10.22
C LYS A 65 -2.90 -0.28 11.35
N SER A 66 -1.67 -0.77 11.17
CA SER A 66 -1.01 -1.58 12.18
C SER A 66 0.50 -1.46 11.99
N ILE A 67 1.24 -1.83 13.01
CA ILE A 67 2.69 -1.80 12.99
C ILE A 67 3.20 -3.19 13.33
N ASN A 68 4.02 -3.76 12.46
CA ASN A 68 4.71 -5.01 12.73
C ASN A 68 6.03 -4.71 13.40
N MET A 69 6.31 -5.39 14.50
CA MET A 69 7.53 -5.20 15.24
C MET A 69 8.19 -6.55 15.48
N GLU A 70 9.50 -6.56 15.54
CA GLU A 70 10.20 -7.79 15.81
C GLU A 70 11.39 -7.53 16.71
N LEU A 71 11.72 -8.53 17.51
CA LEU A 71 12.91 -8.54 18.35
C LEU A 71 13.73 -9.73 17.92
N LEU A 72 14.86 -9.49 17.30
CA LEU A 72 15.73 -10.56 16.84
C LEU A 72 16.51 -11.14 18.02
N SER A 73 16.57 -12.46 18.09
CA SER A 73 17.32 -13.14 19.12
C SER A 73 18.79 -13.21 18.75
N ASN A 74 19.66 -12.75 19.67
CA ASN A 74 21.05 -12.64 19.28
C ASN A 74 21.94 -12.37 20.47
#